data_1d46e5e7bf9121df2a6612c3ba4f97f2
#
_entry.id   1d46e5e7bf9121df2a6612c3ba4f97f2
#
_cell.length_a   1.000
_cell.length_b   1.000
_cell.length_c   1.000
_cell.angle_alpha   90.00
_cell.angle_beta   90.00
_cell.angle_gamma   90.00
#
_symmetry.space_group_name_H-M   'P 1'
#
loop_
_entity.id
_entity.type
_entity.pdbx_description
1 polymer ?
#
loop_
_entity_poly.entity_id
_entity_poly.type
_entity_poly.pdbx_seq_one_letter_code
_entity_poly.pdbx_strand_id
1 'polypeptide(L)'
;MKLTIDPEADALYLRLNEAEIVDSEQVASGVVLDYDAKDNVVGVEMLHLSKRAGKVDLSRLLFETLDASLPEEMTLRETPPPYGKKSS
;
A
#
# COMPACT_ATOMS: atom_id res chain seq x y z
N MET A 1 -8.09 8.25 1.53
CA MET A 1 -6.80 7.55 1.43
C MET A 1 -5.74 8.55 1.00
N LYS A 2 -4.60 8.49 1.64
CA LYS A 2 -3.55 9.47 1.35
C LYS A 2 -2.21 8.76 1.23
N LEU A 3 -1.52 9.00 0.13
CA LEU A 3 -0.19 8.44 -0.10
C LEU A 3 0.83 9.57 -0.02
N THR A 4 1.84 9.39 0.81
CA THR A 4 2.92 10.36 0.95
C THR A 4 4.23 9.68 0.59
N ILE A 5 5.01 10.32 -0.27
CA ILE A 5 6.36 9.88 -0.60
C ILE A 5 7.31 10.92 -0.05
N ASP A 6 8.26 10.49 0.75
CA ASP A 6 9.27 11.39 1.32
C ASP A 6 10.62 10.98 0.75
N PRO A 7 11.11 11.67 -0.27
CA PRO A 7 12.38 11.27 -0.88
C PRO A 7 13.56 11.44 0.07
N GLU A 8 13.49 12.40 0.97
CA GLU A 8 14.59 12.61 1.88
C GLU A 8 14.71 11.47 2.88
N ALA A 9 13.58 10.97 3.36
CA ALA A 9 13.58 9.83 4.26
C ALA A 9 13.58 8.50 3.51
N ASP A 10 13.46 8.51 2.19
CA ASP A 10 13.43 7.33 1.36
C ASP A 10 12.29 6.42 1.81
N ALA A 11 11.12 7.01 2.02
CA ALA A 11 10.00 6.32 2.65
C ALA A 11 8.68 6.64 1.94
N LEU A 12 7.75 5.72 2.11
CA LEU A 12 6.39 5.86 1.60
C LEU A 12 5.44 5.61 2.76
N TYR A 13 4.37 6.37 2.83
CA TYR A 13 3.35 6.17 3.85
C TYR A 13 1.97 6.22 3.21
N LEU A 14 1.23 5.13 3.37
CA LEU A 14 -0.13 5.05 2.87
C LEU A 14 -1.08 5.06 4.06
N ARG A 15 -1.91 6.09 4.13
CA ARG A 15 -2.91 6.21 5.18
C ARG A 15 -4.25 5.86 4.60
N LEU A 16 -4.91 4.84 5.16
CA LEU A 16 -6.14 4.33 4.57
C LEU A 16 -7.36 5.15 4.97
N ASN A 17 -7.38 5.67 6.19
CA ASN A 17 -8.47 6.53 6.65
C ASN A 17 -7.92 7.45 7.73
N GLU A 18 -8.81 8.17 8.41
CA GLU A 18 -8.37 9.13 9.41
C GLU A 18 -8.58 8.66 10.83
N ALA A 19 -8.73 7.36 11.03
CA ALA A 19 -8.90 6.84 12.37
C ALA A 19 -7.64 7.09 13.19
N GLU A 20 -7.83 7.23 14.50
CA GLU A 20 -6.70 7.46 15.38
C GLU A 20 -5.83 6.21 15.47
N ILE A 21 -4.53 6.39 15.35
CA ILE A 21 -3.59 5.29 15.45
C ILE A 21 -3.27 5.08 16.92
N VAL A 22 -3.52 3.88 17.42
CA VAL A 22 -3.24 3.57 18.81
C VAL A 22 -2.07 2.62 18.97
N ASP A 23 -1.63 1.99 17.89
CA ASP A 23 -0.53 1.03 17.98
C ASP A 23 0.13 0.90 16.61
N SER A 24 1.40 0.52 16.61
CA SER A 24 2.16 0.31 15.38
C SER A 24 3.05 -0.89 15.57
N GLU A 25 3.28 -1.62 14.50
CA GLU A 25 4.06 -2.83 14.56
C GLU A 25 4.94 -2.95 13.33
N GLN A 26 6.23 -3.21 13.50
CA GLN A 26 7.09 -3.49 12.36
C GLN A 26 6.94 -4.97 12.03
N VAL A 27 6.30 -5.26 10.90
CA VAL A 27 5.99 -6.62 10.52
C VAL A 27 7.06 -7.24 9.65
N ALA A 28 7.94 -6.42 9.10
CA ALA A 28 9.08 -6.88 8.32
C ALA A 28 10.10 -5.75 8.37
N SER A 29 11.31 -6.01 7.92
CA SER A 29 12.36 -4.99 7.97
C SER A 29 11.89 -3.75 7.21
N GLY A 30 11.71 -2.65 7.91
CA GLY A 30 11.32 -1.39 7.30
C GLY A 30 9.88 -1.33 6.83
N VAL A 31 9.03 -2.26 7.27
CA VAL A 31 7.60 -2.24 6.94
C VAL A 31 6.82 -2.17 8.24
N VAL A 32 6.10 -1.07 8.43
CA VAL A 32 5.40 -0.81 9.68
C VAL A 32 3.91 -0.67 9.39
N LEU A 33 3.09 -1.35 10.17
CA LEU A 33 1.65 -1.21 10.09
C LEU A 33 1.15 -0.42 11.28
N ASP A 34 0.19 0.47 11.03
CA ASP A 34 -0.46 1.25 12.08
C ASP A 34 -1.87 0.74 12.27
N TYR A 35 -2.29 0.63 13.52
CA TYR A 35 -3.59 0.05 13.86
C TYR A 35 -4.46 1.04 14.63
N ASP A 36 -5.77 0.95 14.44
CA ASP A 36 -6.69 1.71 15.24
C ASP A 36 -7.09 0.93 16.49
N ALA A 37 -8.04 1.47 17.25
CA ALA A 37 -8.44 0.85 18.51
C ALA A 37 -9.15 -0.49 18.34
N LYS A 38 -9.57 -0.80 17.11
CA LYS A 38 -10.24 -2.07 16.82
C LYS A 38 -9.33 -3.04 16.10
N ASP A 39 -8.02 -2.77 16.11
CA ASP A 39 -7.02 -3.61 15.45
C ASP A 39 -7.15 -3.63 13.94
N ASN A 40 -7.76 -2.63 13.34
CA ASN A 40 -7.75 -2.51 11.89
C ASN A 40 -6.47 -1.84 11.45
N VAL A 41 -5.90 -2.29 10.34
CA VAL A 41 -4.74 -1.63 9.74
C VAL A 41 -5.25 -0.36 9.08
N VAL A 42 -4.75 0.79 9.51
CA VAL A 42 -5.18 2.07 8.96
C VAL A 42 -4.03 2.82 8.31
N GLY A 43 -2.81 2.33 8.43
CA GLY A 43 -1.67 2.95 7.80
C GLY A 43 -0.58 1.93 7.52
N VAL A 44 0.21 2.17 6.48
CA VAL A 44 1.33 1.31 6.11
C VAL A 44 2.50 2.20 5.77
N GLU A 45 3.64 1.98 6.42
CA GLU A 45 4.85 2.72 6.13
C GLU A 45 5.90 1.78 5.60
N MET A 46 6.60 2.18 4.55
CA MET A 46 7.66 1.39 3.99
C MET A 46 8.91 2.23 3.89
N LEU A 47 9.98 1.81 4.55
CA LEU A 47 11.24 2.52 4.59
C LEU A 47 12.23 1.93 3.61
N HIS A 48 13.26 2.68 3.32
CA HIS A 48 14.36 2.25 2.44
C HIS A 48 13.86 1.87 1.06
N LEU A 49 12.98 2.70 0.51
CA LEU A 49 12.33 2.39 -0.76
C LEU A 49 13.30 2.16 -1.88
N SER A 50 14.33 2.99 -1.98
CA SER A 50 15.25 2.90 -3.10
C SER A 50 16.07 1.63 -3.10
N LYS A 51 16.05 0.89 -1.99
CA LYS A 51 16.84 -0.32 -1.88
C LYS A 51 16.00 -1.58 -1.90
N ARG A 52 14.67 -1.44 -2.11
CA ARG A 52 13.83 -2.60 -1.96
C ARG A 52 13.65 -3.39 -3.24
N ALA A 53 13.44 -2.74 -4.33
CA ALA A 53 13.09 -3.45 -5.56
C ALA A 53 13.95 -2.95 -6.70
N GLY A 54 15.23 -2.86 -6.49
CA GLY A 54 16.11 -2.35 -7.51
C GLY A 54 15.90 -0.87 -7.66
N LYS A 55 15.49 -0.42 -8.82
CA LYS A 55 15.34 1.01 -9.03
C LYS A 55 13.92 1.41 -8.79
N VAL A 56 13.70 2.24 -7.77
CA VAL A 56 12.39 2.81 -7.50
C VAL A 56 12.49 4.30 -7.77
N ASP A 57 11.65 4.80 -8.68
CA ASP A 57 11.65 6.21 -9.03
C ASP A 57 10.68 6.93 -8.11
N LEU A 58 11.19 7.63 -7.11
CA LEU A 58 10.36 8.28 -6.12
C LEU A 58 9.69 9.54 -6.65
N SER A 59 10.05 9.97 -7.86
CA SER A 59 9.45 11.17 -8.44
C SER A 59 8.25 10.85 -9.32
N ARG A 60 7.93 9.57 -9.48
CA ARG A 60 6.83 9.18 -10.36
C ARG A 60 5.93 8.18 -9.66
N LEU A 61 4.64 8.38 -9.80
CA LEU A 61 3.65 7.46 -9.30
C LEU A 61 2.54 7.36 -10.33
N LEU A 62 2.22 6.15 -10.75
CA LEU A 62 1.05 5.95 -11.58
C LEU A 62 -0.04 5.42 -10.69
N PHE A 63 -1.13 6.17 -10.57
CA PHE A 63 -2.27 5.76 -9.77
C PHE A 63 -3.37 5.32 -10.71
N GLU A 64 -3.88 4.14 -10.48
CA GLU A 64 -4.87 3.56 -11.36
C GLU A 64 -5.90 2.82 -10.55
N THR A 65 -7.17 2.95 -10.89
CA THR A 65 -8.20 2.14 -10.26
C THR A 65 -8.88 1.34 -11.35
N LEU A 66 -9.35 0.17 -10.97
CA LEU A 66 -10.16 -0.62 -11.89
C LEU A 66 -11.54 -0.01 -11.94
N ASP A 67 -12.17 -0.08 -13.12
CA ASP A 67 -13.47 0.53 -13.35
C ASP A 67 -14.53 -0.24 -12.58
N ALA A 68 -15.05 0.37 -11.52
CA ALA A 68 -16.03 -0.29 -10.69
C ALA A 68 -17.40 -0.38 -11.34
N SER A 69 -17.61 0.29 -12.46
CA SER A 69 -18.88 0.20 -13.16
C SER A 69 -18.96 -1.00 -14.08
N LEU A 70 -17.87 -1.72 -14.27
CA LEU A 70 -17.91 -2.89 -15.14
C LEU A 70 -18.70 -4.01 -14.46
N PRO A 71 -19.35 -4.85 -15.27
CA PRO A 71 -20.06 -5.98 -14.68
C PRO A 71 -19.12 -6.84 -13.87
N GLU A 72 -19.67 -7.43 -12.82
CA GLU A 72 -18.84 -8.16 -11.91
C GLU A 72 -18.10 -9.31 -12.58
N GLU A 73 -18.75 -9.97 -13.50
CA GLU A 73 -18.10 -11.07 -14.17
C GLU A 73 -16.94 -10.60 -15.01
N MET A 74 -16.90 -9.33 -15.40
CA MET A 74 -15.77 -8.84 -16.15
C MET A 74 -14.63 -8.42 -15.25
N THR A 75 -14.92 -8.06 -14.02
CA THR A 75 -13.87 -7.62 -13.13
C THR A 75 -13.27 -8.74 -12.36
N LEU A 76 -14.00 -9.81 -12.21
CA LEU A 76 -13.47 -10.83 -11.44
C LEU A 76 -12.63 -11.73 -12.10
N ARG A 77 -12.99 -12.20 -13.09
CA ARG A 77 -12.27 -13.10 -13.59
C ARG A 77 -11.24 -12.78 -14.08
N GLU A 78 -11.17 -12.11 -14.40
CA GLU A 78 -10.13 -11.89 -14.92
C GLU A 78 -9.22 -11.51 -14.21
N THR A 79 -9.22 -11.30 -13.63
CA THR A 79 -8.20 -10.80 -13.09
C THR A 79 -7.69 -11.33 -12.25
N PRO A 80 -7.43 -11.64 -12.25
CA PRO A 80 -6.79 -12.02 -11.43
C PRO A 80 -6.00 -11.40 -11.01
N PRO A 81 -5.93 -11.30 -10.62
CA PRO A 81 -5.19 -10.54 -10.21
C PRO A 81 -4.00 -10.69 -10.24
N PRO A 82 -3.52 -10.06 -10.55
CA PRO A 82 -2.28 -10.02 -10.78
C PRO A 82 -1.48 -10.08 -9.63
N TYR A 83 -1.77 -10.15 -8.73
CA TYR A 83 -0.79 -10.28 -7.78
C TYR A 83 -1.07 -11.49 -7.07
N GLY A 84 -0.94 -11.67 -7.36
CA GLY A 84 -0.96 -12.62 -7.07
C GLY A 84 -0.81 -13.34 -6.88
N LYS A 85 -0.99 -13.79 -6.94
CA LYS A 85 -0.82 -14.59 -6.88
C LYS A 85 -0.45 -15.14 -6.89
N LYS A 86 -0.74 -15.18 -6.83
CA LYS A 86 -0.43 -15.87 -6.82
C LYS A 86 -0.31 -16.29 -6.69
N SER A 87 -0.84 -16.08 -6.57
CA SER A 87 -0.78 -16.63 -6.52
C SER A 87 -0.56 -16.92 -6.35
N SER A 88 -0.98 -16.68 -6.23
CA SER A 88 -0.74 -17.25 -6.13
C SER A 88 -0.48 -17.60 -5.99
#